data_77ce886fe432311e14cfa96f3f33fcd4
#
_entry.id   77ce886fe432311e14cfa96f3f33fcd4
#
_cell.length_a   1.000
_cell.length_b   1.000
_cell.length_c   1.000
_cell.angle_alpha   90.00
_cell.angle_beta   90.00
_cell.angle_gamma   90.00
#
_symmetry.space_group_name_H-M   'P 1'
#
loop_
_entity.id
_entity.type
_entity.pdbx_description
1 polymer ?
#
loop_
_entity_poly.entity_id
_entity_poly.type
_entity_poly.pdbx_seq_one_letter_code
_entity_poly.pdbx_strand_id
1 'polypeptide(L)'
;MDSAGFLALWDAGDEHHSAAVHLQANLLSKHRRFLTTDYVVDETATLLMVRHSHSAAVDFLDTVIGSEVLRLEWTGPDRFHAAAAFFRRHADKEWSFTDCVSFTLMQELNIRDCFTTDRHFRQAGFNPMLRI
;
A
#
# COMPACT_ATOMS: atom_id res chain seq x y z
N MET A 1 -1.45 -0.71 -3.66
CA MET A 1 -1.79 -1.29 -2.32
C MET A 1 -0.84 -0.70 -1.29
N ASP A 2 -1.38 -0.17 -0.22
CA ASP A 2 -0.61 0.37 0.89
C ASP A 2 -0.53 -0.62 2.07
N SER A 3 0.14 -0.21 3.17
CA SER A 3 0.31 -1.08 4.34
C SER A 3 -1.03 -1.50 4.97
N ALA A 4 -2.02 -0.61 5.04
CA ALA A 4 -3.33 -0.95 5.57
C ALA A 4 -4.02 -2.04 4.72
N GLY A 5 -3.88 -1.98 3.41
CA GLY A 5 -4.39 -3.00 2.51
C GLY A 5 -3.70 -4.34 2.70
N PHE A 6 -2.39 -4.35 2.80
CA PHE A 6 -1.64 -5.58 3.07
C PHE A 6 -1.99 -6.19 4.42
N LEU A 7 -2.06 -5.37 5.48
CA LEU A 7 -2.42 -5.86 6.81
C LEU A 7 -3.82 -6.45 6.83
N ALA A 8 -4.78 -5.84 6.13
CA ALA A 8 -6.13 -6.40 6.01
C ALA A 8 -6.13 -7.78 5.36
N LEU A 9 -5.24 -8.03 4.38
CA LEU A 9 -5.11 -9.34 3.75
C LEU A 9 -4.36 -10.34 4.62
N TRP A 10 -3.27 -9.93 5.27
CA TRP A 10 -2.39 -10.84 6.01
C TRP A 10 -2.84 -11.14 7.42
N ASP A 11 -3.56 -10.22 8.06
CA ASP A 11 -4.03 -10.39 9.42
C ASP A 11 -5.49 -10.84 9.45
N ALA A 12 -5.71 -12.12 9.73
CA ALA A 12 -7.05 -12.69 9.84
C ALA A 12 -7.88 -12.07 10.98
N GLY A 13 -7.22 -11.43 11.95
CA GLY A 13 -7.87 -10.68 13.03
C GLY A 13 -8.23 -9.25 12.67
N ASP A 14 -7.82 -8.75 11.51
CA ASP A 14 -8.18 -7.41 11.05
C ASP A 14 -9.68 -7.34 10.73
N GLU A 15 -10.35 -6.28 11.19
CA GLU A 15 -11.78 -6.09 10.98
C GLU A 15 -12.17 -6.02 9.50
N HIS A 16 -11.23 -5.66 8.63
CA HIS A 16 -11.42 -5.55 7.18
C HIS A 16 -10.93 -6.78 6.42
N HIS A 17 -10.49 -7.84 7.11
CA HIS A 17 -9.90 -9.01 6.45
C HIS A 17 -10.84 -9.64 5.43
N SER A 18 -12.07 -9.92 5.81
CA SER A 18 -13.05 -10.55 4.92
C SER A 18 -13.31 -9.70 3.67
N ALA A 19 -13.52 -8.39 3.85
CA ALA A 19 -13.73 -7.46 2.74
C ALA A 19 -12.50 -7.39 1.82
N ALA A 20 -11.29 -7.41 2.40
CA ALA A 20 -10.05 -7.39 1.62
C ALA A 20 -9.88 -8.65 0.78
N VAL A 21 -10.14 -9.82 1.35
CA VAL A 21 -10.06 -11.10 0.63
C VAL A 21 -11.06 -11.14 -0.53
N HIS A 22 -12.29 -10.68 -0.31
CA HIS A 22 -13.30 -10.62 -1.36
C HIS A 22 -12.92 -9.64 -2.47
N LEU A 23 -12.44 -8.47 -2.12
CA LEU A 23 -12.00 -7.47 -3.11
C LEU A 23 -10.83 -7.99 -3.93
N GLN A 24 -9.85 -8.61 -3.29
CA GLN A 24 -8.70 -9.19 -3.98
C GLN A 24 -9.15 -10.23 -5.02
N ALA A 25 -10.00 -11.16 -4.62
CA ALA A 25 -10.52 -12.20 -5.50
C ALA A 25 -11.28 -11.60 -6.69
N ASN A 26 -12.11 -10.57 -6.44
CA ASN A 26 -12.86 -9.88 -7.48
C ASN A 26 -11.93 -9.19 -8.49
N LEU A 27 -10.92 -8.48 -8.01
CA LEU A 27 -9.97 -7.78 -8.89
C LEU A 27 -9.15 -8.76 -9.71
N LEU A 28 -8.69 -9.86 -9.13
CA LEU A 28 -7.95 -10.89 -9.84
C LEU A 28 -8.82 -11.58 -10.89
N SER A 29 -10.11 -11.80 -10.62
CA SER A 29 -11.04 -12.37 -11.59
C SER A 29 -11.24 -11.46 -12.82
N LYS A 30 -11.01 -10.16 -12.65
CA LYS A 30 -11.06 -9.15 -13.74
C LYS A 30 -9.70 -8.90 -14.38
N HIS A 31 -8.73 -9.76 -14.13
CA HIS A 31 -7.35 -9.64 -14.61
C HIS A 31 -6.66 -8.35 -14.17
N ARG A 32 -7.09 -7.76 -13.05
CA ARG A 32 -6.44 -6.60 -12.44
C ARG A 32 -5.18 -7.05 -11.71
N ARG A 33 -4.14 -6.26 -11.83
CA ARG A 33 -2.89 -6.47 -11.09
C ARG A 33 -2.75 -5.39 -10.02
N PHE A 34 -1.89 -5.67 -9.05
CA PHE A 34 -1.61 -4.76 -7.96
C PHE A 34 -0.24 -4.11 -8.13
N LEU A 35 -0.09 -2.95 -7.52
CA LEU A 35 1.16 -2.22 -7.52
C LEU A 35 1.41 -1.70 -6.10
N THR A 36 2.66 -1.74 -5.68
CA THR A 36 3.10 -1.20 -4.39
C THR A 36 4.48 -0.57 -4.53
N THR A 37 4.99 -0.01 -3.45
CA THR A 37 6.32 0.58 -3.40
C THR A 37 7.21 -0.15 -2.40
N ASP A 38 8.52 0.02 -2.55
CA ASP A 38 9.53 -0.46 -1.60
C ASP A 38 9.30 0.12 -0.18
N TYR A 39 8.86 1.37 -0.08
CA TYR A 39 8.55 2.01 1.20
C TYR A 39 7.36 1.36 1.90
N VAL A 40 6.30 1.03 1.16
CA VAL A 40 5.15 0.31 1.70
C VAL A 40 5.55 -1.09 2.15
N VAL A 41 6.37 -1.78 1.37
CA VAL A 41 6.85 -3.13 1.74
C VAL A 41 7.66 -3.08 3.03
N ASP A 42 8.56 -2.11 3.17
CA ASP A 42 9.34 -1.91 4.40
C ASP A 42 8.42 -1.68 5.61
N GLU A 43 7.49 -0.75 5.51
CA GLU A 43 6.55 -0.43 6.58
C GLU A 43 5.70 -1.66 6.97
N THR A 44 5.19 -2.38 5.99
CA THR A 44 4.35 -3.56 6.21
C THR A 44 5.13 -4.68 6.88
N ALA A 45 6.33 -4.98 6.39
CA ALA A 45 7.18 -6.01 6.97
C ALA A 45 7.51 -5.70 8.44
N THR A 46 7.83 -4.44 8.75
CA THR A 46 8.11 -4.01 10.11
C THR A 46 6.89 -4.15 11.02
N LEU A 47 5.73 -3.74 10.55
CA LEU A 47 4.48 -3.87 11.32
C LEU A 47 4.11 -5.33 11.57
N LEU A 48 4.27 -6.21 10.59
CA LEU A 48 4.02 -7.65 10.77
C LEU A 48 4.99 -8.26 11.79
N MET A 49 6.27 -7.88 11.74
CA MET A 49 7.25 -8.34 12.72
C MET A 49 6.87 -7.92 14.14
N VAL A 50 6.46 -6.67 14.33
CA VAL A 50 6.11 -6.14 15.65
C VAL A 50 4.80 -6.71 16.18
N ARG A 51 3.78 -6.83 15.32
CA ARG A 51 2.43 -7.28 15.73
C ARG A 51 2.29 -8.78 15.81
N HIS A 52 3.06 -9.53 15.03
CA HIS A 52 2.96 -10.99 14.96
C HIS A 52 4.31 -11.65 15.23
N SER A 53 5.17 -11.76 14.20
CA SER A 53 6.46 -12.44 14.33
C SER A 53 7.38 -12.09 13.17
N HIS A 54 8.67 -12.36 13.35
CA HIS A 54 9.65 -12.30 12.29
C HIS A 54 9.28 -13.23 11.13
N SER A 55 8.80 -14.44 11.44
CA SER A 55 8.37 -15.41 10.44
C SER A 55 7.22 -14.87 9.57
N ALA A 56 6.24 -14.18 10.15
CA ALA A 56 5.15 -13.56 9.40
C ALA A 56 5.67 -12.50 8.43
N ALA A 57 6.64 -11.70 8.85
CA ALA A 57 7.28 -10.69 7.99
C ALA A 57 8.04 -11.34 6.84
N VAL A 58 8.76 -12.44 7.08
CA VAL A 58 9.48 -13.19 6.04
C VAL A 58 8.50 -13.77 5.02
N ASP A 59 7.41 -14.38 5.47
CA ASP A 59 6.38 -14.93 4.58
C ASP A 59 5.79 -13.84 3.68
N PHE A 60 5.53 -12.66 4.23
CA PHE A 60 5.07 -11.50 3.47
C PHE A 60 6.09 -11.09 2.39
N LEU A 61 7.36 -10.92 2.77
CA LEU A 61 8.42 -10.54 1.84
C LEU A 61 8.58 -11.57 0.72
N ASP A 62 8.58 -12.85 1.04
CA ASP A 62 8.69 -13.92 0.05
C ASP A 62 7.52 -13.90 -0.93
N THR A 63 6.32 -13.64 -0.43
CA THR A 63 5.12 -13.52 -1.26
C THR A 63 5.22 -12.32 -2.21
N VAL A 64 5.63 -11.16 -1.71
CA VAL A 64 5.79 -9.95 -2.53
C VAL A 64 6.84 -10.16 -3.63
N ILE A 65 7.99 -10.72 -3.27
CA ILE A 65 9.09 -10.95 -4.21
C ILE A 65 8.72 -11.95 -5.29
N GLY A 66 7.98 -13.01 -4.93
CA GLY A 66 7.60 -14.09 -5.84
C GLY A 66 6.29 -13.86 -6.61
N SER A 67 5.57 -12.77 -6.34
CA SER A 67 4.24 -12.55 -6.93
C SER A 67 4.30 -12.18 -8.41
N GLU A 68 3.43 -12.80 -9.20
CA GLU A 68 3.23 -12.43 -10.61
C GLU A 68 2.11 -11.41 -10.81
N VAL A 69 1.31 -11.15 -9.75
CA VAL A 69 0.16 -10.25 -9.79
C VAL A 69 0.39 -8.95 -9.03
N LEU A 70 1.49 -8.84 -8.30
CA LEU A 70 1.89 -7.65 -7.57
C LEU A 70 3.22 -7.14 -8.13
N ARG A 71 3.20 -5.92 -8.67
CA ARG A 71 4.40 -5.25 -9.16
C ARG A 71 4.96 -4.35 -8.06
N LEU A 72 6.24 -4.52 -7.76
CA LEU A 72 6.98 -3.63 -6.87
C LEU A 72 7.63 -2.52 -7.69
N GLU A 73 7.20 -1.28 -7.44
CA GLU A 73 7.82 -0.10 -8.03
C GLU A 73 8.84 0.48 -7.06
N TRP A 74 10.07 0.52 -7.50
CA TRP A 74 11.16 1.10 -6.72
C TRP A 74 11.07 2.62 -6.75
N THR A 75 11.25 3.24 -5.59
CA THR A 75 11.19 4.69 -5.47
C THR A 75 12.35 5.34 -6.22
N GLY A 76 13.57 4.99 -5.88
CA GLY A 76 14.73 5.58 -6.51
C GLY A 76 14.90 7.08 -6.20
N PRO A 77 15.96 7.72 -6.72
CA PRO A 77 16.27 9.11 -6.39
C PRO A 77 15.22 10.12 -6.86
N ASP A 78 14.75 10.01 -8.10
CA ASP A 78 13.82 10.97 -8.66
C ASP A 78 12.46 10.96 -7.96
N ARG A 79 11.92 9.77 -7.73
CA ARG A 79 10.66 9.60 -6.99
C ARG A 79 10.79 10.00 -5.53
N PHE A 80 11.94 9.73 -4.93
CA PHE A 80 12.24 10.17 -3.57
C PHE A 80 12.18 11.70 -3.46
N HIS A 81 12.84 12.41 -4.36
CA HIS A 81 12.83 13.87 -4.36
C HIS A 81 11.43 14.44 -4.64
N ALA A 82 10.67 13.83 -5.54
CA ALA A 82 9.29 14.23 -5.80
C ALA A 82 8.42 14.07 -4.55
N ALA A 83 8.57 12.95 -3.84
CA ALA A 83 7.85 12.70 -2.59
C ALA A 83 8.27 13.68 -1.49
N ALA A 84 9.55 14.01 -1.40
CA ALA A 84 10.05 14.99 -0.43
C ALA A 84 9.47 16.39 -0.67
N ALA A 85 9.39 16.81 -1.93
CA ALA A 85 8.77 18.09 -2.30
C ALA A 85 7.27 18.10 -1.97
N PHE A 86 6.57 17.01 -2.27
CA PHE A 86 5.15 16.84 -1.95
C PHE A 86 4.91 16.88 -0.44
N PHE A 87 5.73 16.18 0.31
CA PHE A 87 5.67 16.14 1.77
C PHE A 87 5.84 17.54 2.38
N ARG A 88 6.80 18.32 1.89
CA ARG A 88 7.02 19.70 2.33
C ARG A 88 5.82 20.61 2.07
N ARG A 89 5.17 20.46 0.90
CA ARG A 89 4.03 21.31 0.53
C ARG A 89 2.77 21.03 1.37
N HIS A 90 2.71 19.86 2.02
CA HIS A 90 1.52 19.43 2.75
C HIS A 90 1.77 19.32 4.25
N ALA A 91 2.43 20.35 4.82
CA ALA A 91 2.72 20.43 6.25
C ALA A 91 1.45 20.46 7.12
N ASP A 92 0.30 20.82 6.56
CA ASP A 92 -1.00 20.84 7.21
C ASP A 92 -1.68 19.46 7.28
N LYS A 93 -1.08 18.44 6.67
CA LYS A 93 -1.62 17.08 6.63
C LYS A 93 -0.81 16.14 7.53
N GLU A 94 -1.46 15.09 8.00
CA GLU A 94 -0.83 14.04 8.80
C GLU A 94 -0.36 12.87 7.93
N TRP A 95 -0.04 13.13 6.69
CA TRP A 95 0.43 12.10 5.76
C TRP A 95 1.88 11.73 6.07
N SER A 96 2.15 10.44 6.19
CA SER A 96 3.52 9.95 6.36
C SER A 96 4.32 10.15 5.08
N PHE A 97 5.65 10.04 5.20
CA PHE A 97 6.51 10.06 4.00
C PHE A 97 6.18 8.89 3.07
N THR A 98 5.91 7.71 3.63
CA THR A 98 5.47 6.53 2.87
C THR A 98 4.18 6.83 2.09
N ASP A 99 3.21 7.50 2.70
CA ASP A 99 1.98 7.95 2.02
C ASP A 99 2.33 8.87 0.85
N CYS A 100 3.22 9.83 1.06
CA CYS A 100 3.62 10.78 0.02
C CYS A 100 4.36 10.11 -1.14
N VAL A 101 5.15 9.08 -0.87
CA VAL A 101 5.75 8.24 -1.92
C VAL A 101 4.65 7.58 -2.75
N SER A 102 3.65 7.02 -2.09
CA SER A 102 2.52 6.40 -2.79
C SER A 102 1.71 7.41 -3.60
N PHE A 103 1.40 8.57 -3.03
CA PHE A 103 0.59 9.60 -3.70
C PHE A 103 1.29 10.15 -4.95
N THR A 104 2.58 10.45 -4.86
CA THR A 104 3.32 10.96 -6.02
C THR A 104 3.47 9.91 -7.11
N LEU A 105 3.68 8.65 -6.74
CA LEU A 105 3.73 7.56 -7.71
C LEU A 105 2.38 7.36 -8.40
N MET A 106 1.29 7.38 -7.65
CA MET A 106 -0.05 7.25 -8.22
C MET A 106 -0.36 8.38 -9.20
N GLN A 107 0.04 9.62 -8.89
CA GLN A 107 -0.08 10.75 -9.80
C GLN A 107 0.77 10.54 -11.06
N GLU A 108 2.01 10.12 -10.90
CA GLU A 108 2.93 9.84 -12.03
C GLU A 108 2.34 8.82 -12.99
N LEU A 109 1.78 7.74 -12.47
CA LEU A 109 1.24 6.62 -13.24
C LEU A 109 -0.25 6.78 -13.58
N ASN A 110 -0.86 7.90 -13.21
CA ASN A 110 -2.27 8.18 -13.41
C ASN A 110 -3.20 7.09 -12.84
N ILE A 111 -2.88 6.63 -11.63
CA ILE A 111 -3.67 5.62 -10.90
C ILE A 111 -4.55 6.33 -9.88
N ARG A 112 -5.83 6.00 -9.84
CA ARG A 112 -6.80 6.59 -8.91
C ARG A 112 -7.24 5.63 -7.81
N ASP A 113 -7.32 4.35 -8.10
CA ASP A 113 -7.81 3.35 -7.16
C ASP A 113 -6.69 2.84 -6.27
N CYS A 114 -6.96 2.77 -4.96
CA CYS A 114 -6.01 2.24 -4.00
C CYS A 114 -6.66 1.14 -3.15
N PHE A 115 -5.97 0.03 -3.03
CA PHE A 115 -6.39 -1.08 -2.15
C PHE A 115 -5.98 -0.71 -0.72
N THR A 116 -6.86 -0.02 -0.03
CA THR A 116 -6.61 0.53 1.32
C THR A 116 -7.91 0.81 2.06
N THR A 117 -7.81 0.83 3.38
CA THR A 117 -8.85 1.37 4.28
C THR A 117 -8.52 2.80 4.74
N ASP A 118 -7.34 3.31 4.42
CA ASP A 118 -6.82 4.56 4.96
C ASP A 118 -7.49 5.77 4.30
N ARG A 119 -8.14 6.59 5.14
CA ARG A 119 -8.81 7.84 4.73
C ARG A 119 -7.84 8.86 4.13
N HIS A 120 -6.54 8.78 4.42
CA HIS A 120 -5.54 9.71 3.88
C HIS A 120 -5.52 9.66 2.34
N PHE A 121 -5.74 8.51 1.75
CA PHE A 121 -5.83 8.38 0.29
C PHE A 121 -7.00 9.16 -0.28
N ARG A 122 -8.15 9.15 0.41
CA ARG A 122 -9.30 9.96 -0.01
C ARG A 122 -9.00 11.45 0.11
N GLN A 123 -8.37 11.88 1.21
CA GLN A 123 -7.98 13.27 1.40
C GLN A 123 -7.05 13.76 0.29
N ALA A 124 -6.19 12.87 -0.22
CA ALA A 124 -5.26 13.18 -1.31
C ALA A 124 -5.90 13.09 -2.71
N GLY A 125 -7.20 12.78 -2.81
CA GLY A 125 -7.94 12.75 -4.06
C GLY A 125 -8.00 11.39 -4.74
N PHE A 126 -7.60 10.32 -4.07
CA PHE A 126 -7.66 8.95 -4.57
C PHE A 126 -8.91 8.23 -4.07
N ASN A 127 -9.17 7.06 -4.66
CA ASN A 127 -10.32 6.24 -4.32
C ASN A 127 -9.89 5.03 -3.48
N PRO A 128 -10.09 5.05 -2.15
CA PRO A 128 -9.85 3.87 -1.33
C PRO A 128 -10.95 2.85 -1.60
N MET A 129 -10.54 1.64 -2.01
CA MET A 129 -11.47 0.59 -2.45
C MET A 129 -12.04 -0.23 -1.30
N LEU A 130 -11.32 -0.29 -0.17
CA LEU A 130 -11.81 -0.94 1.05
C LEU A 130 -12.51 0.11 1.90
N ARG A 131 -13.84 0.09 1.88
CA ARG A 131 -14.65 1.00 2.66
C ARG A 131 -15.13 0.33 3.95
N ILE A 132 -15.15 1.13 4.97
CA ILE A 132 -15.75 0.76 6.23
C ILE A 132 -17.26 0.89 6.12
#